data_c04a5202b5adfad6892f6cd40ecd7d84
#
_entry.id   c04a5202b5adfad6892f6cd40ecd7d84
#
_cell.length_a   1.000
_cell.length_b   1.000
_cell.length_c   1.000
_cell.angle_alpha   90.00
_cell.angle_beta   90.00
_cell.angle_gamma   90.00
#
_symmetry.space_group_name_H-M   'P 1'
#
loop_
_entity.id
_entity.type
_entity.pdbx_description
1 polymer ?
#
loop_
_entity_poly.entity_id
_entity_poly.type
_entity_poly.pdbx_seq_one_letter_code
_entity_poly.pdbx_strand_id
1 'polypeptide(L)'
;MGGIDLCDGRYDTQRHSLFRTLGPGGPHHEDFHQPNFSGGGASITKGGPREPWHDIHCRIEGQAAWDILHNFEQRWEKQGISGKLVSLPHNPVIDTPSPVMGPDDPSSWHAQVFRSIDAGAAAGFPEDPALAARAGLVSGKDSTLDRSIQDAYIHAIRRAKSFIYIENQYFLGSSHAWSSDNDAECVHLIPIELALKIADKIKARERFAAYVVMPMWPEGVPTDGSVQAILFWQRRTIEMMYRIIADALRDAGTP
;
A
#
# COMPACT_ATOMS: atom_id res chain seq x y z
N MET A 1 13.88 2.03 0.62
CA MET A 1 12.45 2.30 0.46
C MET A 1 11.67 1.31 1.29
N GLY A 2 10.67 1.78 2.03
CA GLY A 2 9.88 0.91 2.89
C GLY A 2 8.83 1.67 3.69
N GLY A 3 7.98 0.96 4.41
CA GLY A 3 6.84 1.49 5.16
C GLY A 3 7.12 1.80 6.63
N ILE A 4 8.29 1.52 7.16
CA ILE A 4 8.56 1.64 8.58
C ILE A 4 8.80 3.09 9.02
N ASP A 5 8.05 3.55 9.99
CA ASP A 5 8.27 4.83 10.65
C ASP A 5 9.32 4.70 11.76
N LEU A 6 10.07 5.76 12.01
CA LEU A 6 11.02 5.84 13.11
C LEU A 6 10.27 6.32 14.37
N CYS A 7 9.60 5.41 15.05
CA CYS A 7 8.89 5.70 16.28
C CYS A 7 8.92 4.50 17.24
N ASP A 8 8.54 4.75 18.48
CA ASP A 8 8.47 3.72 19.52
C ASP A 8 7.52 2.58 19.10
N GLY A 9 7.82 1.38 19.55
CA GLY A 9 7.03 0.19 19.25
C GLY A 9 7.29 -0.45 17.89
N ARG A 10 8.06 0.20 17.01
CA ARG A 10 8.42 -0.35 15.69
C ARG A 10 9.57 -1.36 15.74
N TYR A 11 10.34 -1.38 16.82
CA TYR A 11 11.46 -2.31 16.97
C TYR A 11 10.97 -3.74 17.14
N ASP A 12 11.56 -4.67 16.41
CA ASP A 12 11.31 -6.10 16.56
C ASP A 12 12.59 -6.92 16.40
N THR A 13 12.55 -8.18 16.79
CA THR A 13 13.63 -9.14 16.66
C THR A 13 13.26 -10.21 15.66
N GLN A 14 14.25 -10.95 15.14
CA GLN A 14 14.03 -12.07 14.21
C GLN A 14 13.09 -13.16 14.75
N ARG A 15 12.87 -13.21 16.05
CA ARG A 15 11.99 -14.21 16.68
C ARG A 15 10.55 -13.76 16.79
N HIS A 16 10.24 -12.48 16.48
CA HIS A 16 8.89 -11.91 16.54
C HIS A 16 8.12 -12.25 17.82
N SER A 17 8.81 -12.16 18.97
CA SER A 17 8.23 -12.59 20.24
C SER A 17 7.13 -11.63 20.70
N LEU A 18 5.94 -12.15 20.96
CA LEU A 18 4.78 -11.36 21.38
C LEU A 18 4.79 -11.06 22.89
N PHE A 19 5.41 -11.88 23.72
CA PHE A 19 5.36 -11.75 25.18
C PHE A 19 6.74 -11.78 25.86
N ARG A 20 7.63 -12.67 25.40
CA ARG A 20 8.88 -12.99 26.09
C ARG A 20 9.82 -11.80 26.32
N THR A 21 9.73 -10.77 25.51
CA THR A 21 10.61 -9.61 25.53
C THR A 21 10.02 -8.42 26.30
N LEU A 22 8.82 -8.58 26.87
CA LEU A 22 8.11 -7.54 27.63
C LEU A 22 8.48 -7.51 29.13
N GLY A 23 9.18 -8.51 29.64
CA GLY A 23 9.57 -8.57 31.04
C GLY A 23 10.61 -7.52 31.42
N PRO A 24 10.80 -7.25 32.73
CA PRO A 24 11.81 -6.32 33.21
C PRO A 24 13.20 -6.66 32.66
N GLY A 25 13.87 -5.65 32.08
CA GLY A 25 15.16 -5.81 31.42
C GLY A 25 15.11 -6.44 30.01
N GLY A 26 13.93 -6.76 29.49
CA GLY A 26 13.75 -7.19 28.13
C GLY A 26 13.89 -6.03 27.15
N PRO A 27 14.24 -6.30 25.87
CA PRO A 27 14.47 -5.24 24.87
C PRO A 27 13.23 -4.44 24.52
N HIS A 28 12.03 -4.91 24.87
CA HIS A 28 10.76 -4.24 24.61
C HIS A 28 10.01 -3.86 25.89
N HIS A 29 10.72 -3.81 27.02
CA HIS A 29 10.09 -3.55 28.32
C HIS A 29 9.37 -2.20 28.38
N GLU A 30 9.87 -1.18 27.69
CA GLU A 30 9.35 0.19 27.72
C GLU A 30 8.73 0.64 26.40
N ASP A 31 8.96 -0.06 25.30
CA ASP A 31 8.50 0.35 23.97
C ASP A 31 7.16 -0.28 23.54
N PHE A 32 6.56 -1.08 24.43
CA PHE A 32 5.27 -1.68 24.16
C PHE A 32 4.12 -0.69 24.42
N HIS A 33 3.39 -0.39 23.36
CA HIS A 33 2.22 0.47 23.39
C HIS A 33 1.01 -0.25 22.83
N GLN A 34 0.02 -0.48 23.68
CA GLN A 34 -1.24 -1.11 23.27
C GLN A 34 -2.41 -0.19 23.63
N PRO A 35 -2.77 0.78 22.75
CA PRO A 35 -3.81 1.76 23.05
C PRO A 35 -5.22 1.13 23.14
N ASN A 36 -5.38 -0.08 22.65
CA ASN A 36 -6.65 -0.79 22.65
C ASN A 36 -7.00 -1.43 24.01
N PHE A 37 -6.06 -1.50 24.93
CA PHE A 37 -6.30 -1.95 26.29
C PHE A 37 -6.45 -0.76 27.22
N SER A 38 -7.64 -0.63 27.82
CA SER A 38 -7.93 0.44 28.76
C SER A 38 -7.03 0.33 29.99
N GLY A 39 -6.42 1.44 30.39
CA GLY A 39 -5.65 1.54 31.63
C GLY A 39 -4.17 1.88 31.46
N GLY A 40 -3.74 2.31 30.28
CA GLY A 40 -2.41 2.84 29.99
C GLY A 40 -1.26 1.88 30.32
N GLY A 41 -0.32 1.76 29.41
CA GLY A 41 0.87 0.92 29.55
C GLY A 41 0.54 -0.56 29.53
N ALA A 42 0.60 -1.15 28.37
CA ALA A 42 0.56 -2.59 28.23
C ALA A 42 1.83 -3.18 28.85
N SER A 43 1.67 -4.26 29.55
CA SER A 43 2.77 -5.05 30.12
C SER A 43 2.32 -6.50 30.24
N ILE A 44 3.26 -7.42 30.42
CA ILE A 44 2.93 -8.83 30.69
C ILE A 44 1.93 -8.97 31.84
N THR A 45 2.04 -8.16 32.86
CA THR A 45 1.17 -8.19 34.05
C THR A 45 -0.21 -7.60 33.83
N LYS A 46 -0.37 -6.74 32.85
CA LYS A 46 -1.65 -6.11 32.48
C LYS A 46 -2.35 -6.77 31.30
N GLY A 47 -1.71 -7.74 30.67
CA GLY A 47 -2.22 -8.46 29.51
C GLY A 47 -1.93 -7.77 28.18
N GLY A 48 -2.08 -8.51 27.14
CA GLY A 48 -1.86 -8.08 25.76
C GLY A 48 -0.48 -8.43 25.21
N PRO A 49 -0.44 -9.00 24.02
CA PRO A 49 0.80 -9.23 23.29
C PRO A 49 1.34 -7.91 22.74
N ARG A 50 2.62 -7.95 22.36
CA ARG A 50 3.14 -6.94 21.42
C ARG A 50 2.36 -6.99 20.11
N GLU A 51 2.34 -5.86 19.43
CA GLU A 51 1.86 -5.74 18.05
C GLU A 51 3.05 -5.37 17.14
N PRO A 52 3.92 -6.35 16.81
CA PRO A 52 5.09 -6.08 15.98
C PRO A 52 4.64 -5.67 14.58
N TRP A 53 5.30 -4.65 14.05
CA TRP A 53 5.02 -4.13 12.72
C TRP A 53 5.68 -4.99 11.63
N HIS A 54 4.92 -5.26 10.57
CA HIS A 54 5.32 -6.08 9.43
C HIS A 54 5.34 -5.24 8.16
N ASP A 55 6.16 -4.20 8.14
CA ASP A 55 6.34 -3.37 6.96
C ASP A 55 7.36 -3.98 5.99
N ILE A 56 7.08 -3.83 4.70
CA ILE A 56 8.01 -4.26 3.67
C ILE A 56 9.07 -3.18 3.44
N HIS A 57 10.34 -3.60 3.48
CA HIS A 57 11.49 -2.79 3.11
C HIS A 57 12.24 -3.43 1.96
N CYS A 58 12.70 -2.60 1.04
CA CYS A 58 13.58 -3.05 -0.01
C CYS A 58 14.77 -2.11 -0.20
N ARG A 59 15.90 -2.68 -0.57
CA ARG A 59 17.08 -1.98 -1.09
C ARG A 59 17.12 -2.21 -2.58
N ILE A 60 17.23 -1.14 -3.34
CA ILE A 60 17.28 -1.16 -4.79
C ILE A 60 18.58 -0.50 -5.22
N GLU A 61 19.34 -1.18 -6.06
CA GLU A 61 20.57 -0.69 -6.68
C GLU A 61 20.39 -0.68 -8.21
N GLY A 62 21.11 0.20 -8.90
CA GLY A 62 21.03 0.34 -10.33
C GLY A 62 19.99 1.35 -10.81
N GLN A 63 19.56 1.21 -12.06
CA GLN A 63 18.76 2.25 -12.74
C GLN A 63 17.40 2.53 -12.07
N ALA A 64 16.72 1.53 -11.54
CA ALA A 64 15.43 1.73 -10.87
C ALA A 64 15.53 2.61 -9.61
N ALA A 65 16.72 2.75 -9.01
CA ALA A 65 16.95 3.66 -7.89
C ALA A 65 16.79 5.13 -8.28
N TRP A 66 17.05 5.49 -9.55
CA TRP A 66 16.86 6.85 -10.06
C TRP A 66 15.40 7.25 -10.11
N ASP A 67 14.48 6.34 -10.38
CA ASP A 67 13.04 6.64 -10.35
C ASP A 67 12.60 6.98 -8.93
N ILE A 68 13.15 6.28 -7.92
CA ILE A 68 12.88 6.57 -6.51
C ILE A 68 13.47 7.93 -6.11
N LEU A 69 14.70 8.22 -6.54
CA LEU A 69 15.34 9.51 -6.30
C LEU A 69 14.51 10.64 -6.92
N HIS A 70 14.08 10.48 -8.16
CA HIS A 70 13.26 11.48 -8.85
C HIS A 70 11.96 11.76 -8.09
N ASN A 71 11.28 10.72 -7.60
CA ASN A 71 10.10 10.91 -6.75
C ASN A 71 10.41 11.69 -5.46
N PHE A 72 11.56 11.42 -4.83
CA PHE A 72 12.02 12.16 -3.66
C PHE A 72 12.26 13.63 -4.00
N GLU A 73 12.99 13.92 -5.08
CA GLU A 73 13.33 15.27 -5.52
C GLU A 73 12.08 16.09 -5.82
N GLN A 74 11.09 15.55 -6.56
CA GLN A 74 9.83 16.21 -6.85
C GLN A 74 9.04 16.57 -5.57
N ARG A 75 9.05 15.69 -4.57
CA ARG A 75 8.40 15.96 -3.29
C ARG A 75 9.15 17.02 -2.49
N TRP A 76 10.47 16.98 -2.50
CA TRP A 76 11.33 17.97 -1.84
C TRP A 76 11.13 19.37 -2.44
N GLU A 77 11.15 19.48 -3.76
CA GLU A 77 10.92 20.74 -4.47
C GLU A 77 9.53 21.31 -4.16
N LYS A 78 8.53 20.46 -4.07
CA LYS A 78 7.16 20.88 -3.73
C LYS A 78 7.05 21.50 -2.34
N GLN A 79 7.87 21.07 -1.40
CA GLN A 79 7.94 21.66 -0.06
C GLN A 79 8.62 23.04 -0.02
N GLY A 80 9.06 23.57 -1.17
CA GLY A 80 9.65 24.90 -1.27
C GLY A 80 11.07 25.04 -0.74
N ILE A 81 11.78 23.92 -0.55
CA ILE A 81 13.18 23.91 -0.07
C ILE A 81 14.13 23.81 -1.28
N SER A 82 13.84 24.55 -2.33
CA SER A 82 14.70 24.63 -3.52
C SER A 82 16.11 25.11 -3.16
N GLY A 83 17.11 24.62 -3.90
CA GLY A 83 18.53 24.98 -3.69
C GLY A 83 19.23 24.26 -2.54
N LYS A 84 18.56 23.34 -1.86
CA LYS A 84 19.17 22.46 -0.84
C LYS A 84 19.43 21.03 -1.32
N LEU A 85 19.02 20.71 -2.53
CA LEU A 85 19.36 19.44 -3.17
C LEU A 85 20.71 19.55 -3.89
N VAL A 86 21.51 18.54 -3.74
CA VAL A 86 22.76 18.37 -4.50
C VAL A 86 22.44 17.49 -5.70
N SER A 87 22.79 17.97 -6.91
CA SER A 87 22.64 17.16 -8.13
C SER A 87 23.58 15.95 -8.07
N LEU A 88 23.02 14.76 -7.90
CA LEU A 88 23.79 13.53 -7.78
C LEU A 88 24.55 13.15 -9.06
N PRO A 89 23.97 13.32 -10.29
CA PRO A 89 24.67 13.00 -11.53
C PRO A 89 25.98 13.74 -11.74
N HIS A 90 26.20 14.84 -11.02
CA HIS A 90 27.39 15.68 -11.16
C HIS A 90 28.19 15.78 -9.85
N ASN A 91 27.93 14.90 -8.89
CA ASN A 91 28.66 14.92 -7.62
C ASN A 91 29.82 13.91 -7.65
N PRO A 92 31.08 14.36 -7.69
CA PRO A 92 32.25 13.48 -7.80
C PRO A 92 32.40 12.53 -6.59
N VAL A 93 31.74 12.80 -5.48
CA VAL A 93 31.76 11.93 -4.29
C VAL A 93 30.82 10.73 -4.44
N ILE A 94 29.78 10.87 -5.30
CA ILE A 94 28.74 9.86 -5.50
C ILE A 94 28.86 9.22 -6.89
N ASP A 95 29.76 9.72 -7.71
CA ASP A 95 30.00 9.27 -9.09
C ASP A 95 30.73 7.91 -9.17
N THR A 96 30.39 7.03 -8.24
CA THR A 96 30.71 5.61 -8.37
C THR A 96 29.61 5.01 -9.23
N PRO A 97 29.90 4.54 -10.45
CA PRO A 97 28.88 3.87 -11.25
C PRO A 97 28.28 2.76 -10.40
N SER A 98 26.96 2.84 -10.17
CA SER A 98 26.27 1.71 -9.56
C SER A 98 26.59 0.49 -10.41
N PRO A 99 27.10 -0.60 -9.86
CA PRO A 99 27.38 -1.79 -10.65
C PRO A 99 26.06 -2.25 -11.25
N VAL A 100 25.91 -2.04 -12.55
CA VAL A 100 24.82 -2.67 -13.30
C VAL A 100 25.18 -4.14 -13.37
N MET A 101 24.49 -4.95 -12.59
CA MET A 101 24.63 -6.40 -12.63
C MET A 101 24.33 -6.88 -14.05
N GLY A 102 25.15 -7.77 -14.57
CA GLY A 102 24.88 -8.40 -15.87
C GLY A 102 23.59 -9.19 -15.85
N PRO A 103 22.96 -9.45 -17.01
CA PRO A 103 21.70 -10.19 -17.09
C PRO A 103 21.81 -11.62 -16.52
N ASP A 104 23.01 -12.16 -16.46
CA ASP A 104 23.29 -13.51 -15.92
C ASP A 104 23.59 -13.53 -14.41
N ASP A 105 23.61 -12.37 -13.74
CA ASP A 105 23.80 -12.31 -12.30
C ASP A 105 22.54 -12.81 -11.58
N PRO A 106 22.65 -13.83 -10.73
CA PRO A 106 21.49 -14.40 -10.03
C PRO A 106 20.82 -13.42 -9.07
N SER A 107 21.46 -12.32 -8.73
CA SER A 107 20.92 -11.24 -7.89
C SER A 107 20.22 -10.14 -8.70
N SER A 108 20.22 -10.22 -10.03
CA SER A 108 19.57 -9.21 -10.86
C SER A 108 18.06 -9.47 -10.96
N TRP A 109 17.29 -8.37 -10.95
CA TRP A 109 15.83 -8.38 -11.04
C TRP A 109 15.35 -7.39 -12.09
N HIS A 110 14.26 -7.73 -12.76
CA HIS A 110 13.49 -6.74 -13.50
C HIS A 110 12.59 -6.00 -12.51
N ALA A 111 12.90 -4.75 -12.23
CA ALA A 111 12.15 -3.91 -11.31
C ALA A 111 11.49 -2.75 -12.05
N GLN A 112 10.27 -2.43 -11.66
CA GLN A 112 9.55 -1.25 -12.10
C GLN A 112 8.98 -0.52 -10.89
N VAL A 113 9.15 0.79 -10.83
CA VAL A 113 8.64 1.63 -9.75
C VAL A 113 7.28 2.22 -10.16
N PHE A 114 6.31 2.10 -9.28
CA PHE A 114 5.00 2.72 -9.39
C PHE A 114 4.74 3.61 -8.19
N ARG A 115 3.90 4.63 -8.38
CA ARG A 115 3.53 5.52 -7.30
C ARG A 115 2.07 5.96 -7.38
N SER A 116 1.56 6.49 -6.28
CA SER A 116 0.26 7.16 -6.21
C SER A 116 0.47 8.52 -5.56
N ILE A 117 0.45 9.59 -6.36
CA ILE A 117 0.77 10.95 -5.91
C ILE A 117 0.14 11.98 -6.85
N ASP A 118 -0.19 13.14 -6.35
CA ASP A 118 -0.75 14.23 -7.14
C ASP A 118 0.16 15.47 -7.22
N ALA A 119 -0.22 16.42 -8.05
CA ALA A 119 0.48 17.68 -8.23
C ALA A 119 0.48 18.57 -6.97
N GLY A 120 -0.36 18.28 -5.99
CA GLY A 120 -0.34 18.93 -4.68
C GLY A 120 0.85 18.50 -3.83
N ALA A 121 1.32 17.26 -4.02
CA ALA A 121 2.39 16.66 -3.23
C ALA A 121 3.73 16.54 -3.97
N ALA A 122 3.77 16.67 -5.29
CA ALA A 122 4.97 16.59 -6.11
C ALA A 122 5.06 17.75 -7.12
N ALA A 123 6.26 18.26 -7.33
CA ALA A 123 6.54 19.28 -8.35
C ALA A 123 6.67 18.65 -9.76
N GLY A 124 6.62 19.51 -10.79
CA GLY A 124 6.90 19.10 -12.17
C GLY A 124 5.76 18.38 -12.91
N PHE A 125 4.57 18.35 -12.34
CA PHE A 125 3.40 17.79 -13.02
C PHE A 125 2.82 18.84 -13.98
N PRO A 126 2.62 18.50 -15.28
CA PRO A 126 2.02 19.41 -16.24
C PRO A 126 0.59 19.78 -15.88
N GLU A 127 0.24 21.05 -16.02
CA GLU A 127 -1.15 21.52 -15.89
C GLU A 127 -1.97 21.21 -17.16
N ASP A 128 -1.31 21.19 -18.32
CA ASP A 128 -1.95 20.85 -19.60
C ASP A 128 -2.32 19.36 -19.66
N PRO A 129 -3.60 19.00 -19.85
CA PRO A 129 -4.04 17.61 -19.88
C PRO A 129 -3.37 16.74 -20.97
N ALA A 130 -3.04 17.34 -22.11
CA ALA A 130 -2.40 16.59 -23.20
C ALA A 130 -0.93 16.29 -22.88
N LEU A 131 -0.25 17.22 -22.22
CA LEU A 131 1.11 16.99 -21.72
C LEU A 131 1.11 15.99 -20.56
N ALA A 132 0.15 16.09 -19.65
CA ALA A 132 -0.02 15.13 -18.56
C ALA A 132 -0.23 13.71 -19.11
N ALA A 133 -1.12 13.52 -20.06
CA ALA A 133 -1.38 12.23 -20.70
C ALA A 133 -0.13 11.65 -21.40
N ARG A 134 0.67 12.48 -22.06
CA ARG A 134 1.94 12.05 -22.68
C ARG A 134 2.97 11.60 -21.64
N ALA A 135 2.92 12.16 -20.45
CA ALA A 135 3.76 11.77 -19.32
C ALA A 135 3.18 10.57 -18.54
N GLY A 136 2.08 9.96 -18.99
CA GLY A 136 1.43 8.83 -18.31
C GLY A 136 0.63 9.26 -17.07
N LEU A 137 0.37 10.55 -16.92
CA LEU A 137 -0.41 11.12 -15.82
C LEU A 137 -1.88 11.26 -16.19
N VAL A 138 -2.74 11.37 -15.20
CA VAL A 138 -4.17 11.54 -15.38
C VAL A 138 -4.62 12.89 -14.84
N SER A 139 -5.38 13.62 -15.64
CA SER A 139 -6.04 14.82 -15.18
C SER A 139 -7.27 14.47 -14.37
N GLY A 140 -7.24 14.74 -13.08
CA GLY A 140 -8.38 14.69 -12.20
C GLY A 140 -9.19 16.00 -12.23
N LYS A 141 -10.21 16.09 -11.39
CA LYS A 141 -11.08 17.28 -11.30
C LYS A 141 -10.30 18.51 -10.85
N ASP A 142 -9.43 18.33 -9.86
CA ASP A 142 -8.74 19.43 -9.20
C ASP A 142 -7.21 19.36 -9.29
N SER A 143 -6.66 18.28 -9.83
CA SER A 143 -5.21 18.06 -9.87
C SER A 143 -4.81 17.03 -10.93
N THR A 144 -3.60 17.16 -11.45
CA THR A 144 -2.95 16.10 -12.21
C THR A 144 -2.36 15.06 -11.24
N LEU A 145 -2.55 13.80 -11.52
CA LEU A 145 -2.14 12.70 -10.64
C LEU A 145 -1.42 11.58 -11.39
N ASP A 146 -0.47 10.97 -10.72
CA ASP A 146 0.12 9.70 -11.09
C ASP A 146 -0.61 8.59 -10.32
N ARG A 147 -1.32 7.74 -11.03
CA ARG A 147 -2.04 6.59 -10.48
C ARG A 147 -1.43 5.25 -10.91
N SER A 148 -0.17 5.24 -11.22
CA SER A 148 0.50 4.07 -11.79
C SER A 148 0.43 2.83 -10.89
N ILE A 149 0.33 3.00 -9.56
CA ILE A 149 0.04 1.86 -8.66
C ILE A 149 -1.30 1.21 -9.02
N GLN A 150 -2.38 2.00 -9.15
CA GLN A 150 -3.69 1.45 -9.52
C GLN A 150 -3.63 0.71 -10.86
N ASP A 151 -3.00 1.32 -11.87
CA ASP A 151 -2.93 0.76 -13.21
C ASP A 151 -2.12 -0.54 -13.23
N ALA A 152 -1.04 -0.62 -12.44
CA ALA A 152 -0.24 -1.83 -12.25
C ALA A 152 -1.06 -2.95 -11.56
N TYR A 153 -1.81 -2.62 -10.51
CA TYR A 153 -2.69 -3.58 -9.84
C TYR A 153 -3.76 -4.12 -10.79
N ILE A 154 -4.45 -3.25 -11.52
CA ILE A 154 -5.47 -3.65 -12.49
C ILE A 154 -4.86 -4.57 -13.56
N HIS A 155 -3.69 -4.21 -14.08
CA HIS A 155 -2.98 -5.04 -15.04
C HIS A 155 -2.66 -6.44 -14.47
N ALA A 156 -2.12 -6.50 -13.27
CA ALA A 156 -1.77 -7.76 -12.60
C ALA A 156 -3.03 -8.61 -12.29
N ILE A 157 -4.10 -7.99 -11.77
CA ILE A 157 -5.37 -8.65 -11.46
C ILE A 157 -5.96 -9.29 -12.73
N ARG A 158 -6.04 -8.54 -13.83
CA ARG A 158 -6.59 -9.05 -15.09
C ARG A 158 -5.78 -10.20 -15.68
N ARG A 159 -4.47 -10.22 -15.49
CA ARG A 159 -3.56 -11.27 -15.99
C ARG A 159 -3.42 -12.49 -15.06
N ALA A 160 -3.83 -12.39 -13.82
CA ALA A 160 -3.75 -13.49 -12.87
C ALA A 160 -4.52 -14.73 -13.39
N LYS A 161 -3.89 -15.91 -13.30
CA LYS A 161 -4.42 -17.16 -13.83
C LYS A 161 -5.05 -18.05 -12.75
N SER A 162 -4.35 -18.23 -11.63
CA SER A 162 -4.67 -19.24 -10.63
C SER A 162 -5.03 -18.67 -9.27
N PHE A 163 -4.32 -17.63 -8.82
CA PHE A 163 -4.60 -16.98 -7.54
C PHE A 163 -4.06 -15.55 -7.50
N ILE A 164 -4.56 -14.80 -6.53
CA ILE A 164 -4.05 -13.49 -6.11
C ILE A 164 -3.89 -13.53 -4.59
N TYR A 165 -2.77 -12.98 -4.10
CA TYR A 165 -2.52 -12.75 -2.68
C TYR A 165 -2.25 -11.26 -2.46
N ILE A 166 -3.01 -10.66 -1.55
CA ILE A 166 -2.89 -9.25 -1.15
C ILE A 166 -2.74 -9.21 0.37
N GLU A 167 -1.77 -8.46 0.84
CA GLU A 167 -1.59 -8.18 2.27
C GLU A 167 -1.53 -6.66 2.45
N ASN A 168 -2.52 -6.11 3.12
CA ASN A 168 -2.70 -4.68 3.31
C ASN A 168 -3.19 -4.36 4.71
N GLN A 169 -2.85 -3.18 5.20
CA GLN A 169 -3.38 -2.67 6.46
C GLN A 169 -4.89 -2.46 6.38
N TYR A 170 -5.38 -1.92 5.26
CA TYR A 170 -6.81 -1.72 4.97
C TYR A 170 -7.11 -2.12 3.54
N PHE A 171 -8.36 -2.49 3.28
CA PHE A 171 -8.82 -2.87 1.95
C PHE A 171 -10.16 -2.18 1.65
N LEU A 172 -10.10 -1.02 1.04
CA LEU A 172 -11.27 -0.20 0.70
C LEU A 172 -11.08 0.49 -0.64
N GLY A 173 -12.16 0.80 -1.35
CA GLY A 173 -12.14 1.49 -2.64
C GLY A 173 -13.39 1.24 -3.46
N SER A 174 -13.42 1.81 -4.67
CA SER A 174 -14.49 1.63 -5.65
C SER A 174 -15.87 2.05 -5.15
N SER A 175 -15.96 3.18 -4.44
CA SER A 175 -17.20 3.66 -3.80
C SER A 175 -18.36 3.81 -4.79
N HIS A 176 -18.08 4.19 -6.05
CA HIS A 176 -19.09 4.31 -7.08
C HIS A 176 -19.93 3.04 -7.33
N ALA A 177 -19.43 1.88 -6.93
CA ALA A 177 -20.10 0.60 -7.04
C ALA A 177 -20.75 0.12 -5.72
N TRP A 178 -20.66 0.89 -4.64
CA TRP A 178 -21.34 0.56 -3.39
C TRP A 178 -22.86 0.74 -3.53
N SER A 179 -23.62 0.02 -2.73
CA SER A 179 -25.10 0.12 -2.73
C SER A 179 -25.63 1.41 -2.08
N SER A 180 -24.84 2.00 -1.19
CA SER A 180 -25.06 3.31 -0.56
C SER A 180 -23.72 4.02 -0.40
N ASP A 181 -23.75 5.30 -0.09
CA ASP A 181 -22.54 6.10 0.13
C ASP A 181 -21.59 6.08 -1.10
N ASN A 182 -22.14 5.99 -2.30
CA ASN A 182 -21.39 5.90 -3.56
C ASN A 182 -20.70 7.21 -3.95
N ASP A 183 -21.00 8.29 -3.27
CA ASP A 183 -20.41 9.61 -3.36
C ASP A 183 -19.23 9.84 -2.37
N ALA A 184 -18.80 8.80 -1.67
CA ALA A 184 -17.69 8.87 -0.69
C ALA A 184 -16.30 9.15 -1.30
N GLU A 185 -16.22 9.34 -2.61
CA GLU A 185 -15.01 9.71 -3.37
C GLU A 185 -13.80 8.74 -3.24
N CYS A 186 -14.02 7.53 -2.77
CA CYS A 186 -13.01 6.46 -2.76
C CYS A 186 -12.96 5.76 -4.12
N VAL A 187 -12.43 6.46 -5.12
CA VAL A 187 -12.67 6.18 -6.55
C VAL A 187 -11.74 5.17 -7.20
N HIS A 188 -10.67 4.73 -6.55
CA HIS A 188 -9.79 3.75 -7.17
C HIS A 188 -10.47 2.41 -7.40
N LEU A 189 -10.03 1.67 -8.43
CA LEU A 189 -10.76 0.54 -9.00
C LEU A 189 -10.28 -0.84 -8.51
N ILE A 190 -9.28 -0.92 -7.64
CA ILE A 190 -8.66 -2.20 -7.26
C ILE A 190 -9.67 -3.22 -6.71
N PRO A 191 -10.54 -2.89 -5.73
CA PRO A 191 -11.49 -3.86 -5.21
C PRO A 191 -12.52 -4.35 -6.24
N ILE A 192 -13.06 -3.46 -7.06
CA ILE A 192 -14.04 -3.87 -8.08
C ILE A 192 -13.40 -4.73 -9.16
N GLU A 193 -12.19 -4.42 -9.61
CA GLU A 193 -11.45 -5.24 -10.58
C GLU A 193 -11.18 -6.65 -10.04
N LEU A 194 -10.88 -6.76 -8.75
CA LEU A 194 -10.72 -8.07 -8.11
C LEU A 194 -12.04 -8.85 -8.08
N ALA A 195 -13.13 -8.20 -7.71
CA ALA A 195 -14.46 -8.82 -7.70
C ALA A 195 -14.89 -9.27 -9.10
N LEU A 196 -14.69 -8.44 -10.12
CA LEU A 196 -14.97 -8.78 -11.52
C LEU A 196 -14.11 -9.94 -12.01
N LYS A 197 -12.82 -9.96 -11.64
CA LYS A 197 -11.93 -11.09 -11.96
C LYS A 197 -12.44 -12.40 -11.38
N ILE A 198 -12.89 -12.40 -10.14
CA ILE A 198 -13.47 -13.59 -9.50
C ILE A 198 -14.76 -13.99 -10.23
N ALA A 199 -15.64 -13.02 -10.54
CA ALA A 199 -16.88 -13.27 -11.27
C ALA A 199 -16.63 -13.90 -12.66
N ASP A 200 -15.62 -13.39 -13.39
CA ASP A 200 -15.25 -13.96 -14.69
C ASP A 200 -14.75 -15.40 -14.58
N LYS A 201 -13.97 -15.71 -13.54
CA LYS A 201 -13.48 -17.07 -13.26
C LYS A 201 -14.65 -18.03 -12.92
N ILE A 202 -15.63 -17.57 -12.15
CA ILE A 202 -16.85 -18.33 -11.86
C ILE A 202 -17.62 -18.64 -13.15
N LYS A 203 -17.86 -17.63 -13.99
CA LYS A 203 -18.55 -17.79 -15.28
C LYS A 203 -17.80 -18.75 -16.21
N ALA A 204 -16.49 -18.67 -16.23
CA ALA A 204 -15.65 -19.57 -17.00
C ALA A 204 -15.51 -20.99 -16.40
N ARG A 205 -16.02 -21.22 -15.18
CA ARG A 205 -15.85 -22.46 -14.40
C ARG A 205 -14.38 -22.83 -14.18
N GLU A 206 -13.55 -21.81 -14.03
CA GLU A 206 -12.12 -21.96 -13.75
C GLU A 206 -11.84 -21.85 -12.26
N ARG A 207 -10.96 -22.70 -11.74
CA ARG A 207 -10.50 -22.61 -10.35
C ARG A 207 -9.65 -21.35 -10.17
N PHE A 208 -10.04 -20.52 -9.19
CA PHE A 208 -9.32 -19.32 -8.83
C PHE A 208 -9.43 -19.07 -7.32
N ALA A 209 -8.39 -18.51 -6.72
CA ALA A 209 -8.40 -18.14 -5.30
C ALA A 209 -7.92 -16.69 -5.13
N ALA A 210 -8.59 -15.93 -4.30
CA ALA A 210 -8.16 -14.60 -3.87
C ALA A 210 -8.00 -14.57 -2.35
N TYR A 211 -6.80 -14.24 -1.90
CA TYR A 211 -6.46 -14.10 -0.49
C TYR A 211 -6.22 -12.63 -0.21
N VAL A 212 -7.02 -12.05 0.67
CA VAL A 212 -6.86 -10.66 1.13
C VAL A 212 -6.65 -10.69 2.63
N VAL A 213 -5.41 -10.46 3.05
CA VAL A 213 -5.01 -10.47 4.45
C VAL A 213 -5.01 -9.04 4.97
N MET A 214 -5.70 -8.83 6.08
CA MET A 214 -5.79 -7.56 6.79
C MET A 214 -5.64 -7.81 8.29
N PRO A 215 -5.11 -6.86 9.07
CA PRO A 215 -5.13 -6.95 10.52
C PRO A 215 -6.55 -7.14 11.04
N MET A 216 -6.73 -8.05 11.99
CA MET A 216 -8.04 -8.27 12.62
C MET A 216 -8.44 -7.09 13.50
N TRP A 217 -7.47 -6.36 14.01
CA TRP A 217 -7.66 -5.21 14.86
C TRP A 217 -7.12 -3.95 14.17
N PRO A 218 -7.90 -2.85 14.13
CA PRO A 218 -7.43 -1.62 13.49
C PRO A 218 -6.33 -0.97 14.33
N GLU A 219 -5.41 -0.29 13.65
CA GLU A 219 -4.46 0.59 14.31
C GLU A 219 -5.19 1.80 14.90
N GLY A 220 -4.80 2.19 16.11
CA GLY A 220 -5.40 3.30 16.84
C GLY A 220 -6.49 2.89 17.83
N VAL A 221 -7.14 3.88 18.41
CA VAL A 221 -8.22 3.65 19.39
C VAL A 221 -9.50 3.28 18.64
N PRO A 222 -10.10 2.10 18.90
CA PRO A 222 -11.24 1.62 18.12
C PRO A 222 -12.45 2.56 18.10
N THR A 223 -12.63 3.37 19.15
CA THR A 223 -13.74 4.32 19.26
C THR A 223 -13.50 5.65 18.55
N ASP A 224 -12.30 5.88 18.03
CA ASP A 224 -11.99 7.11 17.32
C ASP A 224 -12.75 7.19 15.99
N GLY A 225 -13.24 8.38 15.67
CA GLY A 225 -14.04 8.62 14.48
C GLY A 225 -13.32 8.25 13.18
N SER A 226 -12.02 8.50 13.09
CA SER A 226 -11.19 8.12 11.94
C SER A 226 -11.10 6.60 11.75
N VAL A 227 -10.91 5.86 12.84
CA VAL A 227 -10.85 4.39 12.83
C VAL A 227 -12.21 3.81 12.44
N GLN A 228 -13.29 4.34 13.02
CA GLN A 228 -14.66 3.91 12.69
C GLN A 228 -15.00 4.21 11.22
N ALA A 229 -14.59 5.34 10.68
CA ALA A 229 -14.80 5.68 9.27
C ALA A 229 -14.10 4.67 8.34
N ILE A 230 -12.83 4.34 8.59
CA ILE A 230 -12.09 3.35 7.79
C ILE A 230 -12.77 1.99 7.83
N LEU A 231 -13.18 1.50 9.00
CA LEU A 231 -13.87 0.22 9.15
C LEU A 231 -15.22 0.21 8.42
N PHE A 232 -15.95 1.33 8.48
CA PHE A 232 -17.21 1.49 7.77
C PHE A 232 -17.03 1.40 6.25
N TRP A 233 -16.07 2.13 5.68
CA TRP A 233 -15.79 2.11 4.24
C TRP A 233 -15.22 0.77 3.76
N GLN A 234 -14.39 0.12 4.58
CA GLN A 234 -13.91 -1.23 4.30
C GLN A 234 -15.06 -2.23 4.24
N ARG A 235 -16.02 -2.14 5.16
CA ARG A 235 -17.23 -2.97 5.12
C ARG A 235 -18.04 -2.75 3.85
N ARG A 236 -18.27 -1.50 3.42
CA ARG A 236 -18.95 -1.18 2.15
C ARG A 236 -18.27 -1.79 0.94
N THR A 237 -16.94 -1.74 0.93
CA THR A 237 -16.13 -2.37 -0.12
C THR A 237 -16.33 -3.87 -0.18
N ILE A 238 -16.27 -4.54 0.97
CA ILE A 238 -16.43 -6.00 1.06
C ILE A 238 -17.86 -6.40 0.68
N GLU A 239 -18.88 -5.68 1.14
CA GLU A 239 -20.28 -5.92 0.77
C GLU A 239 -20.50 -5.81 -0.76
N MET A 240 -19.89 -4.82 -1.40
CA MET A 240 -19.91 -4.68 -2.86
C MET A 240 -19.29 -5.89 -3.56
N MET A 241 -18.10 -6.32 -3.12
CA MET A 241 -17.41 -7.46 -3.71
C MET A 241 -18.22 -8.75 -3.56
N TYR A 242 -18.75 -9.03 -2.36
CA TYR A 242 -19.58 -10.21 -2.12
C TYR A 242 -20.86 -10.20 -2.96
N ARG A 243 -21.48 -9.04 -3.17
CA ARG A 243 -22.66 -8.92 -4.05
C ARG A 243 -22.31 -9.32 -5.48
N ILE A 244 -21.24 -8.78 -6.05
CA ILE A 244 -20.81 -9.11 -7.43
C ILE A 244 -20.51 -10.62 -7.56
N ILE A 245 -19.84 -11.20 -6.57
CA ILE A 245 -19.49 -12.63 -6.56
C ILE A 245 -20.75 -13.49 -6.41
N ALA A 246 -21.66 -13.15 -5.51
CA ALA A 246 -22.91 -13.87 -5.31
C ALA A 246 -23.80 -13.84 -6.55
N ASP A 247 -23.87 -12.69 -7.24
CA ASP A 247 -24.59 -12.57 -8.50
C ASP A 247 -24.00 -13.50 -9.55
N ALA A 248 -22.66 -13.53 -9.70
CA ALA A 248 -22.00 -14.41 -10.64
C ALA A 248 -22.21 -15.91 -10.32
N LEU A 249 -22.24 -16.29 -9.05
CA LEU A 249 -22.53 -17.68 -8.63
C LEU A 249 -23.98 -18.07 -8.97
N ARG A 250 -24.94 -17.19 -8.71
CA ARG A 250 -26.35 -17.42 -9.08
C ARG A 250 -26.52 -17.57 -10.60
N ASP A 251 -25.92 -16.68 -11.36
CA ASP A 251 -25.98 -16.72 -12.83
C ASP A 251 -25.32 -18.00 -13.40
N ALA A 252 -24.29 -18.50 -12.74
CA ALA A 252 -23.62 -19.76 -13.11
C ALA A 252 -24.34 -21.01 -12.64
N GLY A 253 -25.43 -20.88 -11.87
CA GLY A 253 -26.16 -22.00 -11.29
C GLY A 253 -25.36 -22.79 -10.26
N THR A 254 -24.41 -22.13 -9.59
CA THR A 254 -23.56 -22.74 -8.54
C THR A 254 -24.10 -22.30 -7.18
N PRO A 255 -24.30 -23.24 -6.23
CA PRO A 255 -24.82 -22.90 -4.89
C PRO A 255 -23.79 -22.11 -4.06
#